data_e597a88cf5093d8380f24304374c4838
#
_entry.id   e597a88cf5093d8380f24304374c4838
#
_cell.length_a   1.000
_cell.length_b   1.000
_cell.length_c   1.000
_cell.angle_alpha   90.00
_cell.angle_beta   90.00
_cell.angle_gamma   90.00
#
_symmetry.space_group_name_H-M   'P 1'
#
loop_
_entity.id
_entity.type
_entity.pdbx_description
1 polymer ?
#
loop_
_entity_poly.entity_id
_entity_poly.type
_entity_poly.pdbx_seq_one_letter_code
_entity_poly.pdbx_strand_id
1 'polypeptide(L)'
;MENAGDFRNGVAELWRSRSSISREHIFGPDDSLRPISNQSDVDTAAVGAMGENYIAGGLALLSVNPAGGKDDAVASRSDKEMYQLFRSLRDATPTDVALRLRQASDVVFRQMPGWTVYNQHIAPILDALARNRHDIAYIYVVPFRTRGDKAALIKPAMVDNAWREGLELQLASLKPGTIVTIDRISESIANRYAEMADHPVVVWYYTRKRDAHAERRETLKKMAELRVG
;
A
#
# COMPACT_ATOMS: atom_id res chain seq x y z
N MET A 1 1.03 -6.71 -27.14
CA MET A 1 1.20 -7.16 -25.74
C MET A 1 2.46 -6.49 -25.22
N GLU A 2 2.32 -5.71 -24.15
CA GLU A 2 3.46 -5.11 -23.45
C GLU A 2 4.33 -6.24 -22.88
N ASN A 3 5.65 -6.16 -23.06
CA ASN A 3 6.56 -7.15 -22.52
C ASN A 3 6.53 -7.07 -20.98
N ALA A 4 6.51 -8.19 -20.27
CA ALA A 4 6.49 -8.24 -18.80
C ALA A 4 7.67 -7.47 -18.16
N GLY A 5 8.81 -7.41 -18.83
CA GLY A 5 9.97 -6.62 -18.42
C GLY A 5 9.70 -5.11 -18.51
N ASP A 6 9.10 -4.66 -19.60
CA ASP A 6 8.78 -3.24 -19.82
C ASP A 6 7.72 -2.75 -18.83
N PHE A 7 6.69 -3.56 -18.55
CA PHE A 7 5.70 -3.29 -17.52
C PHE A 7 6.35 -3.09 -16.14
N ARG A 8 7.23 -4.00 -15.71
CA ARG A 8 7.87 -3.92 -14.40
C ARG A 8 8.81 -2.72 -14.27
N ASN A 9 9.54 -2.38 -15.32
CA ASN A 9 10.41 -1.20 -15.33
C ASN A 9 9.60 0.10 -15.25
N GLY A 10 8.51 0.21 -16.02
CA GLY A 10 7.62 1.36 -15.97
C GLY A 10 6.98 1.55 -14.57
N VAL A 11 6.50 0.46 -13.97
CA VAL A 11 5.99 0.48 -12.60
C VAL A 11 7.08 0.92 -11.63
N ALA A 12 8.30 0.37 -11.72
CA ALA A 12 9.38 0.66 -10.79
C ALA A 12 9.78 2.14 -10.81
N GLU A 13 9.81 2.79 -11.97
CA GLU A 13 10.12 4.23 -12.08
C GLU A 13 9.07 5.10 -11.38
N LEU A 14 7.79 4.79 -11.55
CA LEU A 14 6.72 5.54 -10.87
C LEU A 14 6.74 5.32 -9.35
N TRP A 15 7.08 4.11 -8.90
CA TRP A 15 7.25 3.82 -7.48
C TRP A 15 8.46 4.54 -6.88
N ARG A 16 9.58 4.64 -7.64
CA ARG A 16 10.74 5.43 -7.27
C ARG A 16 10.37 6.92 -7.12
N SER A 17 9.67 7.47 -8.11
CA SER A 17 9.18 8.85 -8.05
C SER A 17 8.34 9.10 -6.80
N ARG A 18 7.37 8.21 -6.50
CA ARG A 18 6.55 8.32 -5.31
C ARG A 18 7.34 8.13 -4.01
N SER A 19 8.40 7.32 -3.99
CA SER A 19 9.28 7.18 -2.83
C SER A 19 10.13 8.42 -2.54
N SER A 20 10.20 9.35 -3.50
CA SER A 20 10.97 10.59 -3.41
C SER A 20 10.17 11.77 -2.84
N ILE A 21 8.86 11.62 -2.62
CA ILE A 21 8.05 12.70 -2.06
C ILE A 21 8.44 13.02 -0.63
N SER A 22 8.31 14.28 -0.24
CA SER A 22 8.55 14.70 1.14
C SER A 22 7.29 14.54 1.98
N ARG A 23 7.48 14.35 3.28
CA ARG A 23 6.41 14.29 4.25
C ARG A 23 5.60 15.60 4.30
N GLU A 24 6.26 16.74 4.11
CA GLU A 24 5.66 18.06 4.08
C GLU A 24 4.65 18.22 2.93
N HIS A 25 4.88 17.61 1.78
CA HIS A 25 3.93 17.63 0.66
C HIS A 25 2.60 16.97 1.00
N ILE A 26 2.59 16.02 1.93
CA ILE A 26 1.38 15.31 2.36
C ILE A 26 0.70 16.04 3.53
N PHE A 27 1.46 16.36 4.57
CA PHE A 27 0.93 16.83 5.86
C PHE A 27 1.00 18.35 6.04
N GLY A 28 1.74 19.05 5.18
CA GLY A 28 2.06 20.47 5.35
C GLY A 28 3.16 20.70 6.39
N PRO A 29 3.52 21.99 6.62
CA PRO A 29 4.63 22.36 7.50
C PRO A 29 4.36 22.04 8.98
N ASP A 30 3.08 22.11 9.41
CA ASP A 30 2.64 21.88 10.79
C ASP A 30 2.17 20.43 10.99
N ASP A 31 3.02 19.45 10.70
CA ASP A 31 2.66 18.05 10.78
C ASP A 31 2.53 17.54 12.23
N SER A 32 1.34 17.70 12.79
CA SER A 32 0.99 17.20 14.14
C SER A 32 0.93 15.67 14.23
N LEU A 33 0.95 14.97 13.10
CA LEU A 33 0.94 13.49 13.03
C LEU A 33 2.35 12.89 12.92
N ARG A 34 3.38 13.73 12.91
CA ARG A 34 4.76 13.24 12.85
C ARG A 34 5.09 12.43 14.10
N PRO A 35 5.65 11.22 13.96
CA PRO A 35 6.19 10.46 15.08
C PRO A 35 7.24 11.24 15.86
N ILE A 36 7.32 11.01 17.17
CA ILE A 36 8.28 11.70 18.06
C ILE A 36 9.72 11.22 17.83
N SER A 37 9.88 10.06 17.21
CA SER A 37 11.20 9.49 16.91
C SER A 37 12.03 10.42 16.01
N ASN A 38 13.26 10.72 16.43
CA ASN A 38 14.23 11.44 15.61
C ASN A 38 14.91 10.56 14.54
N GLN A 39 14.34 9.43 14.20
CA GLN A 39 14.92 8.52 13.21
C GLN A 39 14.60 9.02 11.79
N SER A 40 15.58 8.92 10.90
CA SER A 40 15.44 9.26 9.47
C SER A 40 14.32 8.49 8.76
N ASP A 41 13.86 7.39 9.37
CA ASP A 41 12.82 6.53 8.82
C ASP A 41 11.44 7.19 8.81
N VAL A 42 11.18 8.16 9.72
CA VAL A 42 9.89 8.88 9.78
C VAL A 42 9.61 9.69 8.53
N ASP A 43 10.64 10.17 7.87
CA ASP A 43 10.57 11.01 6.67
C ASP A 43 10.77 10.20 5.37
N THR A 44 10.90 8.88 5.50
CA THR A 44 11.02 8.00 4.34
C THR A 44 9.63 7.53 3.89
N ALA A 45 9.28 7.77 2.64
CA ALA A 45 8.05 7.30 2.05
C ALA A 45 8.10 5.78 1.82
N ALA A 46 7.27 5.01 2.53
CA ALA A 46 7.05 3.60 2.31
C ALA A 46 5.86 3.44 1.36
N VAL A 47 6.12 3.25 0.07
CA VAL A 47 5.07 3.30 -0.96
C VAL A 47 4.29 2.01 -1.13
N GLY A 48 4.70 0.92 -0.49
CA GLY A 48 4.07 -0.39 -0.58
C GLY A 48 4.98 -1.44 -1.20
N ALA A 49 4.42 -2.52 -1.72
CA ALA A 49 5.15 -3.64 -2.31
C ALA A 49 4.42 -4.22 -3.52
N MET A 50 5.16 -4.69 -4.52
CA MET A 50 4.62 -5.39 -5.68
C MET A 50 5.18 -6.82 -5.71
N GLY A 51 4.30 -7.81 -5.68
CA GLY A 51 4.66 -9.22 -5.71
C GLY A 51 5.36 -9.61 -7.02
N GLU A 52 6.20 -10.62 -6.93
CA GLU A 52 6.95 -11.10 -8.09
C GLU A 52 6.07 -11.68 -9.21
N ASN A 53 4.88 -12.19 -8.84
CA ASN A 53 3.91 -12.73 -9.78
C ASN A 53 2.82 -11.70 -10.18
N TYR A 54 2.89 -10.46 -9.68
CA TYR A 54 1.91 -9.45 -10.06
C TYR A 54 1.97 -9.13 -11.55
N ILE A 55 0.81 -9.07 -12.17
CA ILE A 55 0.62 -8.69 -13.58
C ILE A 55 -0.44 -7.60 -13.69
N ALA A 56 -0.45 -6.86 -14.78
CA ALA A 56 -1.54 -5.93 -15.09
C ALA A 56 -2.90 -6.67 -15.09
N GLY A 57 -3.93 -6.04 -14.54
CA GLY A 57 -5.21 -6.70 -14.27
C GLY A 57 -5.25 -7.49 -12.95
N GLY A 58 -4.15 -7.54 -12.21
CA GLY A 58 -4.05 -8.27 -10.95
C GLY A 58 -4.76 -7.59 -9.78
N LEU A 59 -4.56 -8.15 -8.57
CA LEU A 59 -5.15 -7.68 -7.33
C LEU A 59 -4.28 -6.60 -6.68
N ALA A 60 -4.82 -5.40 -6.48
CA ALA A 60 -4.24 -4.39 -5.61
C ALA A 60 -4.96 -4.36 -4.25
N LEU A 61 -4.21 -4.34 -3.17
CA LEU A 61 -4.71 -4.22 -1.81
C LEU A 61 -4.25 -2.86 -1.24
N LEU A 62 -5.21 -2.00 -0.88
CA LEU A 62 -4.94 -0.67 -0.37
C LEU A 62 -5.10 -0.60 1.14
N SER A 63 -4.13 0.02 1.80
CA SER A 63 -4.14 0.35 3.22
C SER A 63 -3.81 1.82 3.43
N VAL A 64 -4.32 2.41 4.50
CA VAL A 64 -4.19 3.85 4.73
C VAL A 64 -2.74 4.31 4.83
N ASN A 65 -1.94 3.68 5.68
CA ASN A 65 -0.54 4.06 5.89
C ASN A 65 0.27 2.93 6.54
N PRO A 66 1.61 3.00 6.52
CA PRO A 66 2.43 2.07 7.28
C PRO A 66 2.12 2.20 8.78
N ALA A 67 1.65 1.12 9.40
CA ALA A 67 1.41 1.08 10.83
C ALA A 67 2.74 1.18 11.60
N GLY A 68 2.72 1.88 12.72
CA GLY A 68 3.80 1.89 13.71
C GLY A 68 3.24 1.38 15.03
N GLY A 69 4.00 0.62 15.81
CA GLY A 69 3.57 0.21 17.14
C GLY A 69 3.21 1.39 18.04
N LYS A 70 2.65 1.13 19.21
CA LYS A 70 2.30 2.15 20.20
C LYS A 70 3.48 3.01 20.63
N ASP A 71 4.68 2.47 20.51
CA ASP A 71 5.93 3.12 20.87
C ASP A 71 6.63 3.63 19.60
N ASP A 72 6.40 4.89 19.28
CA ASP A 72 7.04 5.56 18.15
C ASP A 72 8.57 5.71 18.31
N ALA A 73 9.11 5.42 19.50
CA ALA A 73 10.52 5.63 19.81
C ALA A 73 11.41 4.47 19.36
N VAL A 74 10.85 3.28 19.10
CA VAL A 74 11.63 2.07 18.81
C VAL A 74 11.15 1.46 17.48
N ALA A 75 11.81 1.83 16.38
CA ALA A 75 11.67 1.06 15.15
C ALA A 75 12.30 -0.32 15.37
N SER A 76 11.55 -1.39 15.08
CA SER A 76 12.07 -2.74 15.10
C SER A 76 13.24 -2.89 14.10
N ARG A 77 14.08 -3.91 14.26
CA ARG A 77 15.17 -4.19 13.30
C ARG A 77 14.61 -4.40 11.88
N SER A 78 13.46 -5.02 11.79
CA SER A 78 12.76 -5.27 10.52
C SER A 78 12.26 -3.98 9.86
N ASP A 79 11.73 -3.04 10.65
CA ASP A 79 11.33 -1.73 10.13
C ASP A 79 12.52 -0.96 9.55
N LYS A 80 13.66 -0.98 10.24
CA LYS A 80 14.88 -0.32 9.75
C LYS A 80 15.33 -0.86 8.39
N GLU A 81 15.33 -2.18 8.22
CA GLU A 81 15.65 -2.81 6.94
C GLU A 81 14.68 -2.35 5.83
N MET A 82 13.38 -2.35 6.10
CA MET A 82 12.36 -1.92 5.15
C MET A 82 12.58 -0.46 4.71
N TYR A 83 12.74 0.46 5.65
CA TYR A 83 12.94 1.87 5.32
C TYR A 83 14.29 2.13 4.63
N GLN A 84 15.32 1.39 4.96
CA GLN A 84 16.61 1.45 4.25
C GLN A 84 16.45 1.07 2.77
N LEU A 85 15.63 0.06 2.48
CA LEU A 85 15.36 -0.36 1.11
C LEU A 85 14.48 0.64 0.34
N PHE A 86 13.51 1.29 1.00
CA PHE A 86 12.77 2.39 0.37
C PHE A 86 13.65 3.60 0.05
N ARG A 87 14.62 3.94 0.93
CA ARG A 87 15.64 4.96 0.58
C ARG A 87 16.49 4.52 -0.61
N SER A 88 16.91 3.26 -0.63
CA SER A 88 17.66 2.70 -1.76
C SER A 88 16.85 2.70 -3.07
N LEU A 89 15.55 2.49 -3.01
CA LEU A 89 14.65 2.63 -4.18
C LEU A 89 14.57 4.09 -4.64
N ARG A 90 14.39 5.03 -3.72
CA ARG A 90 14.37 6.48 -4.02
C ARG A 90 15.64 6.91 -4.77
N ASP A 91 16.78 6.46 -4.29
CA ASP A 91 18.11 6.86 -4.78
C ASP A 91 18.62 5.98 -5.95
N ALA A 92 17.78 5.06 -6.45
CA ALA A 92 18.14 4.12 -7.51
C ALA A 92 18.34 4.81 -8.87
N THR A 93 19.27 4.29 -9.64
CA THR A 93 19.40 4.66 -11.06
C THR A 93 18.31 3.99 -11.90
N PRO A 94 18.01 4.50 -13.12
CA PRO A 94 17.03 3.84 -14.01
C PRO A 94 17.36 2.37 -14.32
N THR A 95 18.63 2.01 -14.32
CA THR A 95 19.06 0.61 -14.55
C THR A 95 18.84 -0.29 -13.35
N ASP A 96 18.81 0.25 -12.12
CA ASP A 96 18.73 -0.51 -10.88
C ASP A 96 17.33 -0.47 -10.25
N VAL A 97 16.45 0.41 -10.72
CA VAL A 97 15.20 0.72 -10.06
C VAL A 97 14.30 -0.51 -9.89
N ALA A 98 14.19 -1.37 -10.89
CA ALA A 98 13.39 -2.58 -10.81
C ALA A 98 13.95 -3.57 -9.78
N LEU A 99 15.27 -3.69 -9.68
CA LEU A 99 15.92 -4.52 -8.66
C LEU A 99 15.66 -3.95 -7.25
N ARG A 100 15.75 -2.62 -7.06
CA ARG A 100 15.50 -1.98 -5.77
C ARG A 100 14.05 -2.11 -5.34
N LEU A 101 13.09 -1.95 -6.27
CA LEU A 101 11.69 -2.19 -5.98
C LEU A 101 11.46 -3.64 -5.56
N ARG A 102 12.03 -4.61 -6.26
CA ARG A 102 11.94 -6.02 -5.88
C ARG A 102 12.49 -6.26 -4.48
N GLN A 103 13.68 -5.78 -4.16
CA GLN A 103 14.29 -5.94 -2.83
C GLN A 103 13.42 -5.32 -1.72
N ALA A 104 12.87 -4.12 -1.93
CA ALA A 104 11.97 -3.48 -0.98
C ALA A 104 10.67 -4.28 -0.81
N SER A 105 10.11 -4.79 -1.91
CA SER A 105 8.89 -5.62 -1.89
C SER A 105 9.11 -6.94 -1.16
N ASP A 106 10.22 -7.62 -1.40
CA ASP A 106 10.57 -8.90 -0.76
C ASP A 106 10.63 -8.76 0.78
N VAL A 107 11.18 -7.65 1.27
CA VAL A 107 11.22 -7.40 2.72
C VAL A 107 9.83 -7.15 3.28
N VAL A 108 9.00 -6.35 2.61
CA VAL A 108 7.61 -6.10 3.03
C VAL A 108 6.85 -7.43 3.10
N PHE A 109 6.88 -8.25 2.06
CA PHE A 109 6.17 -9.52 2.03
C PHE A 109 6.74 -10.57 3.00
N ARG A 110 8.03 -10.54 3.29
CA ARG A 110 8.65 -11.39 4.32
C ARG A 110 8.18 -11.02 5.71
N GLN A 111 8.00 -9.72 6.00
CA GLN A 111 7.56 -9.21 7.31
C GLN A 111 6.05 -9.32 7.52
N MET A 112 5.28 -9.27 6.44
CA MET A 112 3.82 -9.20 6.45
C MET A 112 3.15 -10.26 7.35
N PRO A 113 3.57 -11.55 7.39
CA PRO A 113 2.96 -12.54 8.29
C PRO A 113 3.09 -12.22 9.78
N GLY A 114 4.04 -11.37 10.17
CA GLY A 114 4.18 -10.88 11.54
C GLY A 114 3.25 -9.71 11.90
N TRP A 115 2.52 -9.15 10.95
CA TRP A 115 1.64 -8.01 11.19
C TRP A 115 0.26 -8.45 11.67
N THR A 116 -0.26 -7.74 12.68
CA THR A 116 -1.63 -7.97 13.16
C THR A 116 -2.65 -7.77 12.04
N VAL A 117 -2.49 -6.71 11.23
CA VAL A 117 -3.38 -6.42 10.08
C VAL A 117 -3.34 -7.53 9.04
N TYR A 118 -2.19 -8.16 8.83
CA TYR A 118 -2.09 -9.30 7.92
C TYR A 118 -2.95 -10.47 8.40
N ASN A 119 -2.74 -10.91 9.63
CA ASN A 119 -3.43 -12.08 10.17
C ASN A 119 -4.94 -11.86 10.33
N GLN A 120 -5.35 -10.64 10.68
CA GLN A 120 -6.78 -10.33 10.90
C GLN A 120 -7.56 -10.01 9.63
N HIS A 121 -6.89 -9.51 8.60
CA HIS A 121 -7.56 -8.94 7.41
C HIS A 121 -7.00 -9.44 6.09
N ILE A 122 -5.68 -9.35 5.88
CA ILE A 122 -5.08 -9.61 4.57
C ILE A 122 -5.09 -11.11 4.25
N ALA A 123 -4.66 -11.97 5.16
CA ALA A 123 -4.63 -13.41 4.94
C ALA A 123 -6.01 -13.98 4.61
N PRO A 124 -7.10 -13.68 5.36
CA PRO A 124 -8.44 -14.11 4.97
C PRO A 124 -8.90 -13.64 3.59
N ILE A 125 -8.51 -12.42 3.17
CA ILE A 125 -8.79 -11.91 1.82
C ILE A 125 -8.07 -12.73 0.76
N LEU A 126 -6.77 -12.97 0.96
CA LEU A 126 -5.96 -13.76 0.03
C LEU A 126 -6.47 -15.19 -0.11
N ASP A 127 -6.85 -15.82 1.01
CA ASP A 127 -7.43 -17.16 1.02
C ASP A 127 -8.75 -17.22 0.25
N ALA A 128 -9.65 -16.23 0.47
CA ALA A 128 -10.92 -16.14 -0.25
C ALA A 128 -10.73 -15.98 -1.77
N LEU A 129 -9.72 -15.21 -2.19
CA LEU A 129 -9.40 -14.97 -3.59
C LEU A 129 -8.47 -16.05 -4.21
N ALA A 130 -8.05 -17.06 -3.45
CA ALA A 130 -7.02 -18.04 -3.82
C ALA A 130 -5.75 -17.38 -4.38
N ARG A 131 -5.30 -16.33 -3.73
CA ARG A 131 -4.06 -15.61 -4.04
C ARG A 131 -3.09 -15.76 -2.89
N ASN A 132 -1.81 -15.64 -3.19
CA ASN A 132 -0.79 -15.48 -2.18
C ASN A 132 -0.24 -14.05 -2.20
N ARG A 133 0.60 -13.70 -1.21
CA ARG A 133 1.16 -12.36 -1.10
C ARG A 133 2.08 -11.95 -2.26
N HIS A 134 2.60 -12.91 -3.01
CA HIS A 134 3.45 -12.65 -4.18
C HIS A 134 2.65 -12.37 -5.46
N ASP A 135 1.31 -12.55 -5.42
CA ASP A 135 0.42 -12.32 -6.56
C ASP A 135 -0.23 -10.93 -6.53
N ILE A 136 0.03 -10.13 -5.50
CA ILE A 136 -0.65 -8.86 -5.27
C ILE A 136 0.29 -7.65 -5.32
N ALA A 137 -0.29 -6.47 -5.54
CA ALA A 137 0.32 -5.20 -5.16
C ALA A 137 -0.28 -4.72 -3.84
N TYR A 138 0.55 -4.41 -2.85
CA TYR A 138 0.15 -3.85 -1.57
C TYR A 138 0.57 -2.39 -1.49
N ILE A 139 -0.37 -1.46 -1.33
CA ILE A 139 -0.15 -0.03 -1.50
C ILE A 139 -0.57 0.73 -0.26
N TYR A 140 0.27 1.63 0.22
CA TYR A 140 -0.13 2.62 1.21
C TYR A 140 -0.64 3.89 0.53
N VAL A 141 -1.88 4.33 0.89
CA VAL A 141 -2.46 5.58 0.41
C VAL A 141 -1.59 6.76 0.84
N VAL A 142 -1.30 6.85 2.12
CA VAL A 142 -0.35 7.81 2.69
C VAL A 142 0.93 7.06 3.02
N PRO A 143 2.07 7.33 2.35
CA PRO A 143 3.25 6.48 2.46
C PRO A 143 4.10 6.75 3.70
N PHE A 144 3.59 7.49 4.67
CA PHE A 144 4.30 7.85 5.89
C PHE A 144 3.61 7.32 7.14
N ARG A 145 4.41 6.92 8.11
CA ARG A 145 3.90 6.58 9.45
C ARG A 145 3.28 7.79 10.12
N THR A 146 2.24 7.56 10.91
CA THR A 146 1.63 8.55 11.76
C THR A 146 1.91 8.24 13.24
N ARG A 147 1.98 9.27 14.07
CA ARG A 147 2.23 9.16 15.50
C ARG A 147 1.16 8.30 16.18
N GLY A 148 1.59 7.27 16.93
CA GLY A 148 0.72 6.45 17.76
C GLY A 148 -0.41 5.77 16.98
N ASP A 149 -0.16 5.29 15.77
CA ASP A 149 -1.15 4.66 14.88
C ASP A 149 -2.42 5.50 14.64
N LYS A 150 -2.30 6.81 14.67
CA LYS A 150 -3.43 7.73 14.52
C LYS A 150 -3.85 7.94 13.05
N ALA A 151 -3.94 6.85 12.28
CA ALA A 151 -4.44 6.90 10.90
C ALA A 151 -5.83 7.56 10.80
N ALA A 152 -6.67 7.43 11.85
CA ALA A 152 -7.99 8.08 11.91
C ALA A 152 -7.93 9.62 11.93
N LEU A 153 -6.77 10.21 12.18
CA LEU A 153 -6.56 11.67 12.15
C LEU A 153 -6.07 12.17 10.79
N ILE A 154 -5.82 11.28 9.82
CA ILE A 154 -5.50 11.66 8.44
C ILE A 154 -6.73 12.34 7.85
N LYS A 155 -6.58 13.60 7.48
CA LYS A 155 -7.66 14.45 6.95
C LYS A 155 -7.82 14.22 5.44
N PRO A 156 -9.01 14.49 4.85
CA PRO A 156 -9.23 14.40 3.41
C PRO A 156 -8.18 15.16 2.58
N ALA A 157 -7.80 16.38 2.99
CA ALA A 157 -6.78 17.14 2.28
C ALA A 157 -5.42 16.43 2.20
N MET A 158 -5.04 15.66 3.22
CA MET A 158 -3.80 14.86 3.21
C MET A 158 -3.91 13.69 2.24
N VAL A 159 -5.10 13.11 2.10
CA VAL A 159 -5.40 12.06 1.12
C VAL A 159 -5.35 12.62 -0.29
N ASP A 160 -5.93 13.81 -0.52
CA ASP A 160 -5.87 14.52 -1.81
C ASP A 160 -4.43 14.90 -2.18
N ASN A 161 -3.61 15.30 -1.20
CA ASN A 161 -2.20 15.53 -1.43
C ASN A 161 -1.49 14.23 -1.84
N ALA A 162 -1.72 13.13 -1.12
CA ALA A 162 -1.13 11.83 -1.45
C ALA A 162 -1.52 11.35 -2.86
N TRP A 163 -2.76 11.62 -3.28
CA TRP A 163 -3.24 11.34 -4.63
C TRP A 163 -2.41 12.09 -5.68
N ARG A 164 -2.31 13.41 -5.53
CA ARG A 164 -1.58 14.28 -6.47
C ARG A 164 -0.07 14.02 -6.48
N GLU A 165 0.49 13.66 -5.35
CA GLU A 165 1.92 13.32 -5.16
C GLU A 165 2.27 11.90 -5.61
N GLY A 166 1.53 11.36 -6.58
CA GLY A 166 1.91 10.17 -7.34
C GLY A 166 1.15 8.88 -7.02
N LEU A 167 0.17 8.87 -6.08
CA LEU A 167 -0.64 7.67 -5.85
C LEU A 167 -1.49 7.32 -7.08
N GLU A 168 -2.04 8.33 -7.77
CA GLU A 168 -2.76 8.18 -9.03
C GLU A 168 -1.90 7.45 -10.08
N LEU A 169 -0.69 7.96 -10.31
CA LEU A 169 0.23 7.37 -11.27
C LEU A 169 0.69 5.96 -10.87
N GLN A 170 0.86 5.72 -9.57
CA GLN A 170 1.19 4.39 -9.07
C GLN A 170 0.06 3.39 -9.37
N LEU A 171 -1.20 3.73 -9.12
CA LEU A 171 -2.35 2.90 -9.45
C LEU A 171 -2.50 2.72 -10.96
N ALA A 172 -2.37 3.80 -11.73
CA ALA A 172 -2.44 3.75 -13.19
C ALA A 172 -1.36 2.84 -13.80
N SER A 173 -0.16 2.83 -13.23
CA SER A 173 0.92 1.94 -13.68
C SER A 173 0.65 0.47 -13.43
N LEU A 174 0.00 0.15 -12.32
CA LEU A 174 -0.35 -1.22 -11.93
C LEU A 174 -1.50 -1.78 -12.76
N LYS A 175 -2.39 -0.91 -13.27
CA LYS A 175 -3.60 -1.30 -14.00
C LYS A 175 -4.37 -2.43 -13.27
N PRO A 176 -4.74 -2.26 -11.98
CA PRO A 176 -5.38 -3.33 -11.22
C PRO A 176 -6.75 -3.67 -11.80
N GLY A 177 -7.06 -4.96 -11.97
CA GLY A 177 -8.39 -5.42 -12.33
C GLY A 177 -9.31 -5.55 -11.12
N THR A 178 -8.74 -5.75 -9.95
CA THR A 178 -9.45 -5.79 -8.67
C THR A 178 -8.71 -4.97 -7.62
N ILE A 179 -9.45 -4.14 -6.89
CA ILE A 179 -8.93 -3.37 -5.76
C ILE A 179 -9.68 -3.79 -4.50
N VAL A 180 -8.95 -4.23 -3.48
CA VAL A 180 -9.50 -4.50 -2.15
C VAL A 180 -9.05 -3.44 -1.18
N THR A 181 -9.97 -2.88 -0.41
CA THR A 181 -9.71 -1.84 0.60
C THR A 181 -10.04 -2.35 1.99
N ILE A 182 -9.19 -2.05 2.96
CA ILE A 182 -9.34 -2.50 4.35
C ILE A 182 -9.74 -1.39 5.33
N ASP A 183 -9.91 -0.16 4.83
CA ASP A 183 -10.33 1.01 5.60
C ASP A 183 -11.06 2.04 4.71
N ARG A 184 -11.73 3.02 5.34
CA ARG A 184 -12.51 4.04 4.61
C ARG A 184 -11.69 5.01 3.78
N ILE A 185 -10.46 5.27 4.18
CA ILE A 185 -9.57 6.18 3.43
C ILE A 185 -9.15 5.52 2.14
N SER A 186 -8.72 4.27 2.22
CA SER A 186 -8.36 3.51 1.02
C SER A 186 -9.56 3.25 0.11
N GLU A 187 -10.79 3.11 0.67
CA GLU A 187 -12.03 3.03 -0.11
C GLU A 187 -12.27 4.27 -0.96
N SER A 188 -12.14 5.46 -0.40
CA SER A 188 -12.35 6.71 -1.14
C SER A 188 -11.40 6.84 -2.33
N ILE A 189 -10.17 6.38 -2.17
CA ILE A 189 -9.15 6.35 -3.22
C ILE A 189 -9.47 5.29 -4.29
N ALA A 190 -9.89 4.09 -3.88
CA ALA A 190 -10.26 3.04 -4.82
C ALA A 190 -11.43 3.44 -5.72
N ASN A 191 -12.47 4.07 -5.12
CA ASN A 191 -13.61 4.57 -5.87
C ASN A 191 -13.20 5.70 -6.83
N ARG A 192 -12.39 6.65 -6.38
CA ARG A 192 -11.85 7.73 -7.22
C ARG A 192 -11.06 7.17 -8.42
N TYR A 193 -10.24 6.16 -8.20
CA TYR A 193 -9.51 5.52 -9.29
C TYR A 193 -10.45 4.77 -10.25
N ALA A 194 -11.45 4.06 -9.73
CA ALA A 194 -12.42 3.31 -10.53
C ALA A 194 -13.27 4.22 -11.44
N GLU A 195 -13.53 5.47 -11.03
CA GLU A 195 -14.22 6.48 -11.86
C GLU A 195 -13.36 6.97 -13.04
N MET A 196 -12.02 6.84 -12.94
CA MET A 196 -11.07 7.34 -13.95
C MET A 196 -10.54 6.25 -14.88
N ALA A 197 -10.55 5.01 -14.44
CA ALA A 197 -10.00 3.85 -15.14
C ALA A 197 -11.12 2.99 -15.74
N ASP A 198 -10.75 1.97 -16.52
CA ASP A 198 -11.69 0.99 -17.10
C ASP A 198 -12.33 0.06 -16.04
N HIS A 199 -12.90 0.68 -15.02
CA HIS A 199 -13.73 0.08 -13.98
C HIS A 199 -13.17 -1.19 -13.31
N PRO A 200 -12.05 -1.09 -12.56
CA PRO A 200 -11.63 -2.21 -11.74
C PRO A 200 -12.74 -2.56 -10.75
N VAL A 201 -12.87 -3.86 -10.45
CA VAL A 201 -13.80 -4.30 -9.41
C VAL A 201 -13.28 -3.81 -8.05
N VAL A 202 -14.02 -2.91 -7.41
CA VAL A 202 -13.68 -2.45 -6.07
C VAL A 202 -14.42 -3.31 -5.04
N VAL A 203 -13.67 -3.99 -4.19
CA VAL A 203 -14.20 -4.79 -3.10
C VAL A 203 -13.83 -4.16 -1.78
N TRP A 204 -14.86 -3.89 -1.01
CA TRP A 204 -14.75 -3.22 0.25
C TRP A 204 -14.75 -4.20 1.42
N TYR A 205 -13.68 -4.23 2.21
CA TYR A 205 -13.52 -5.08 3.36
C TYR A 205 -13.32 -4.25 4.64
N TYR A 206 -14.44 -3.83 5.26
CA TYR A 206 -14.41 -2.93 6.41
C TYR A 206 -14.48 -3.66 7.76
N THR A 207 -13.74 -3.17 8.76
CA THR A 207 -13.42 -3.92 9.97
C THR A 207 -13.82 -3.30 11.31
N ARG A 208 -14.40 -2.11 11.37
CA ARG A 208 -14.54 -1.36 12.63
C ARG A 208 -15.88 -1.39 13.32
N LYS A 209 -16.93 -2.05 12.81
CA LYS A 209 -18.23 -2.14 13.48
C LYS A 209 -18.32 -3.40 14.37
N ARG A 210 -19.14 -3.33 15.44
CA ARG A 210 -19.42 -4.44 16.37
C ARG A 210 -19.97 -5.67 15.63
N ASP A 211 -20.74 -5.47 14.54
CA ASP A 211 -21.34 -6.51 13.70
C ASP A 211 -20.50 -6.90 12.46
N ALA A 212 -19.27 -6.38 12.39
CA ALA A 212 -18.36 -6.56 11.26
C ALA A 212 -18.04 -8.04 10.94
N HIS A 213 -18.26 -8.99 11.86
CA HIS A 213 -17.98 -10.40 11.59
C HIS A 213 -18.94 -11.03 10.58
N ALA A 214 -20.21 -10.62 10.56
CA ALA A 214 -21.18 -11.11 9.58
C ALA A 214 -20.93 -10.47 8.20
N GLU A 215 -20.74 -9.15 8.18
CA GLU A 215 -20.42 -8.41 6.95
C GLU A 215 -19.10 -8.89 6.31
N ARG A 216 -18.09 -9.16 7.11
CA ARG A 216 -16.81 -9.73 6.63
C ARG A 216 -16.99 -11.11 5.99
N ARG A 217 -17.73 -12.00 6.64
CA ARG A 217 -17.99 -13.34 6.09
C ARG A 217 -18.72 -13.25 4.77
N GLU A 218 -19.70 -12.36 4.67
CA GLU A 218 -20.43 -12.15 3.43
C GLU A 218 -19.52 -11.57 2.33
N THR A 219 -18.68 -10.59 2.67
CA THR A 219 -17.70 -10.05 1.72
C THR A 219 -16.69 -11.11 1.26
N LEU A 220 -16.19 -11.96 2.17
CA LEU A 220 -15.28 -13.04 1.81
C LEU A 220 -15.94 -14.08 0.90
N LYS A 221 -17.24 -14.37 1.08
CA LYS A 221 -18.01 -15.23 0.16
C LYS A 221 -18.10 -14.61 -1.23
N LYS A 222 -18.45 -13.33 -1.33
CA LYS A 222 -18.49 -12.61 -2.60
C LYS A 222 -17.11 -12.58 -3.31
N MET A 223 -16.03 -12.41 -2.55
CA MET A 223 -14.67 -12.51 -3.08
C MET A 223 -14.37 -13.91 -3.63
N ALA A 224 -14.83 -14.96 -2.95
CA ALA A 224 -14.66 -16.32 -3.45
C ALA A 224 -15.43 -16.59 -4.76
N GLU A 225 -16.55 -15.90 -4.99
CA GLU A 225 -17.32 -15.95 -6.24
C GLU A 225 -16.59 -15.26 -7.39
N LEU A 226 -15.88 -14.13 -7.14
CA LEU A 226 -15.04 -13.46 -8.13
C LEU A 226 -13.86 -14.30 -8.65
N ARG A 227 -13.55 -15.39 -7.97
CA ARG A 227 -12.50 -16.34 -8.30
C ARG A 227 -12.83 -17.24 -9.50
N VAL A 228 -14.11 -17.39 -9.81
CA VAL A 228 -14.62 -18.38 -10.80
C VAL A 228 -14.79 -17.76 -12.20
N GLY A 229 -14.62 -16.47 -12.36
CA GLY A 229 -14.65 -15.73 -13.62
C GLY A 229 -13.25 -15.39 -14.12
#